data_4c99848c72f1d79d23ee64ced6ef809e
#
_entry.id   4c99848c72f1d79d23ee64ced6ef809e
#
_cell.length_a   1.000
_cell.length_b   1.000
_cell.length_c   1.000
_cell.angle_alpha   90.00
_cell.angle_beta   90.00
_cell.angle_gamma   90.00
#
_symmetry.space_group_name_H-M   'P 1'
#
loop_
_entity.id
_entity.type
_entity.pdbx_description
1 polymer ?
#
loop_
_entity_poly.entity_id
_entity_poly.type
_entity_poly.pdbx_seq_one_letter_code
_entity_poly.pdbx_strand_id
1 'polypeptide(L)'
;TSKGTFIRKNGELIKVLRKAGINNKDTWDKILEDGGSVQGIKELDKWCYLDNKMVLCKEIKNGDRDKVYPVKDVFRTFKEINQMDLVKQAGVRQQYIDQSVSLNLAFPSIATPKWINQVTMEAWKQGIKTLYYTRTESVLRGDIADRAVDPDCVACDG
;
A
#
# COMPACT_ATOMS: atom_id res chain seq x y z
N THR A 1 -6.17 6.18 17.24
CA THR A 1 -6.10 6.27 18.71
C THR A 1 -7.32 7.02 19.20
N SER A 2 -7.71 6.81 20.45
CA SER A 2 -8.79 7.56 21.11
C SER A 2 -8.58 9.08 21.13
N LYS A 3 -7.42 9.57 20.73
CA LYS A 3 -7.03 11.00 20.69
C LYS A 3 -7.11 11.64 19.30
N GLY A 4 -7.69 10.98 18.30
CA GLY A 4 -7.88 11.52 16.95
C GLY A 4 -6.92 10.99 15.90
N THR A 5 -7.08 11.48 14.68
CA THR A 5 -6.26 11.13 13.52
C THR A 5 -5.19 12.20 13.32
N PHE A 6 -3.93 11.78 13.24
CA PHE A 6 -2.81 12.67 12.94
C PHE A 6 -2.38 12.49 11.50
N ILE A 7 -2.33 13.57 10.74
CA ILE A 7 -1.84 13.60 9.37
C ILE A 7 -0.38 14.02 9.39
N ARG A 8 0.51 13.17 8.87
CA ARG A 8 1.93 13.49 8.73
C ARG A 8 2.33 13.35 7.26
N LYS A 9 2.87 14.42 6.70
CA LYS A 9 3.40 14.42 5.33
C LYS A 9 4.77 13.73 5.29
N ASN A 10 4.96 12.83 4.32
CA ASN A 10 6.25 12.19 4.08
C ASN A 10 7.26 13.22 3.53
N GLY A 11 8.40 13.41 4.20
CA GLY A 11 9.41 14.39 3.84
C GLY A 11 10.03 14.17 2.46
N GLU A 12 10.25 12.90 2.07
CA GLU A 12 10.78 12.58 0.74
C GLU A 12 9.75 12.86 -0.36
N LEU A 13 8.48 12.56 -0.11
CA LEU A 13 7.40 12.90 -1.04
C LEU A 13 7.28 14.42 -1.22
N ILE A 14 7.48 15.23 -0.17
CA ILE A 14 7.51 16.70 -0.28
C ILE A 14 8.60 17.13 -1.27
N LYS A 15 9.81 16.55 -1.21
CA LYS A 15 10.90 16.87 -2.13
C LYS A 15 10.53 16.53 -3.57
N VAL A 16 9.91 15.37 -3.78
CA VAL A 16 9.43 14.93 -5.10
C VAL A 16 8.40 15.89 -5.67
N LEU A 17 7.38 16.21 -4.89
CA LEU A 17 6.29 17.12 -5.31
C LEU A 17 6.82 18.53 -5.60
N ARG A 18 7.81 19.02 -4.83
CA ARG A 18 8.50 20.29 -5.11
C ARG A 18 9.24 20.24 -6.44
N LYS A 19 10.01 19.17 -6.69
CA LYS A 19 10.75 19.00 -7.95
C LYS A 19 9.82 18.87 -9.15
N ALA A 20 8.67 18.23 -8.97
CA ALA A 20 7.63 18.12 -9.99
C ALA A 20 6.81 19.42 -10.18
N GLY A 21 7.00 20.43 -9.32
CA GLY A 21 6.26 21.70 -9.38
C GLY A 21 4.82 21.64 -8.90
N ILE A 22 4.44 20.59 -8.16
CA ILE A 22 3.06 20.32 -7.74
C ILE A 22 2.88 20.22 -6.22
N ASN A 23 3.82 20.74 -5.43
CA ASN A 23 3.71 20.74 -3.98
C ASN A 23 2.75 21.86 -3.50
N ASN A 24 1.48 21.71 -3.75
CA ASN A 24 0.41 22.63 -3.39
C ASN A 24 -0.68 21.92 -2.57
N LYS A 25 -1.62 22.71 -2.05
CA LYS A 25 -2.71 22.21 -1.22
C LYS A 25 -3.57 21.20 -1.97
N ASP A 26 -3.96 21.49 -3.19
CA ASP A 26 -4.87 20.63 -3.99
C ASP A 26 -4.27 19.23 -4.23
N THR A 27 -2.95 19.15 -4.46
CA THR A 27 -2.25 17.85 -4.58
C THR A 27 -2.28 17.08 -3.26
N TRP A 28 -2.07 17.74 -2.14
CA TRP A 28 -2.12 17.09 -0.83
C TRP A 28 -3.53 16.67 -0.44
N ASP A 29 -4.54 17.44 -0.79
CA ASP A 29 -5.94 17.09 -0.54
C ASP A 29 -6.33 15.83 -1.34
N LYS A 30 -5.94 15.74 -2.62
CA LYS A 30 -6.12 14.51 -3.43
C LYS A 30 -5.41 13.29 -2.82
N ILE A 31 -4.16 13.44 -2.39
CA ILE A 31 -3.42 12.35 -1.74
C ILE A 31 -4.13 11.91 -0.45
N LEU A 32 -4.69 12.83 0.30
CA LEU A 32 -5.43 12.53 1.53
C LEU A 32 -6.75 11.81 1.23
N GLU A 33 -7.51 12.27 0.24
CA GLU A 33 -8.75 11.64 -0.23
C GLU A 33 -8.50 10.19 -0.71
N ASP A 34 -7.37 9.96 -1.41
CA ASP A 34 -6.94 8.63 -1.86
C ASP A 34 -6.25 7.80 -0.75
N GLY A 35 -6.46 8.16 0.53
CA GLY A 35 -5.90 7.40 1.66
C GLY A 35 -4.37 7.39 1.75
N GLY A 36 -3.71 8.41 1.19
CA GLY A 36 -2.25 8.55 1.14
C GLY A 36 -1.60 8.07 -0.15
N SER A 37 -2.37 7.56 -1.11
CA SER A 37 -1.89 7.11 -2.40
C SER A 37 -1.47 8.28 -3.30
N VAL A 38 -0.41 8.08 -4.06
CA VAL A 38 0.04 8.99 -5.13
C VAL A 38 -0.33 8.47 -6.52
N GLN A 39 -1.00 7.32 -6.61
CA GLN A 39 -1.28 6.67 -7.89
C GLN A 39 -2.22 7.52 -8.77
N GLY A 40 -3.12 8.28 -8.17
CA GLY A 40 -4.03 9.22 -8.87
C GLY A 40 -3.36 10.49 -9.39
N ILE A 41 -2.10 10.80 -9.04
CA ILE A 41 -1.41 12.05 -9.43
C ILE A 41 -0.74 11.88 -10.79
N LYS A 42 -1.45 12.27 -11.85
CA LYS A 42 -0.98 12.10 -13.25
C LYS A 42 0.35 12.81 -13.56
N GLU A 43 0.60 13.93 -12.91
CA GLU A 43 1.83 14.72 -13.09
C GLU A 43 3.10 13.95 -12.69
N LEU A 44 2.96 12.91 -11.86
CA LEU A 44 4.07 12.04 -11.46
C LEU A 44 4.40 10.95 -12.48
N ASP A 45 3.53 10.65 -13.45
CA ASP A 45 3.74 9.60 -14.47
C ASP A 45 4.99 9.82 -15.32
N LYS A 46 5.38 11.08 -15.51
CA LYS A 46 6.56 11.45 -16.28
C LYS A 46 7.88 11.39 -15.51
N TRP A 47 7.85 11.07 -14.22
CA TRP A 47 9.02 11.07 -13.34
C TRP A 47 9.43 9.66 -12.94
N CYS A 48 10.74 9.40 -13.03
CA CYS A 48 11.37 8.15 -12.65
C CYS A 48 12.58 8.41 -11.72
N TYR A 49 12.96 7.38 -10.97
CA TYR A 49 14.25 7.33 -10.30
C TYR A 49 15.24 6.55 -11.14
N LEU A 50 16.44 7.11 -11.35
CA LEU A 50 17.61 6.47 -11.91
C LEU A 50 18.77 6.73 -10.96
N ASP A 51 19.41 5.69 -10.43
CA ASP A 51 20.51 5.78 -9.46
C ASP A 51 20.21 6.75 -8.29
N ASN A 52 19.03 6.61 -7.69
CA ASN A 52 18.50 7.45 -6.61
C ASN A 52 18.29 8.94 -6.97
N LYS A 53 18.38 9.30 -8.25
CA LYS A 53 18.07 10.64 -8.74
C LYS A 53 16.73 10.65 -9.47
N MET A 54 15.86 11.57 -9.11
CA MET A 54 14.61 11.79 -9.82
C MET A 54 14.89 12.51 -11.16
N VAL A 55 14.48 11.90 -12.26
CA VAL A 55 14.67 12.36 -13.64
C VAL A 55 13.36 12.25 -14.42
N LEU A 56 13.26 12.90 -15.57
CA LEU A 56 12.15 12.66 -16.48
C LEU A 56 12.33 11.29 -17.17
N CYS A 57 11.30 10.45 -17.17
CA CYS A 57 11.39 9.11 -17.74
C CYS A 57 11.79 9.11 -19.22
N LYS A 58 11.43 10.16 -19.98
CA LYS A 58 11.83 10.33 -21.39
C LYS A 58 13.34 10.57 -21.61
N GLU A 59 14.07 10.97 -20.57
CA GLU A 59 15.52 11.24 -20.65
C GLU A 59 16.36 9.98 -20.42
N ILE A 60 15.72 8.87 -20.07
CA ILE A 60 16.38 7.61 -19.75
C ILE A 60 16.75 6.88 -21.03
N LYS A 61 18.02 6.50 -21.16
CA LYS A 61 18.54 5.74 -22.30
C LYS A 61 18.16 4.26 -22.19
N ASN A 62 18.07 3.58 -23.32
CA ASN A 62 17.63 2.18 -23.37
C ASN A 62 18.50 1.19 -22.55
N GLY A 63 19.77 1.51 -22.30
CA GLY A 63 20.68 0.66 -21.51
C GLY A 63 20.48 0.72 -19.99
N ASP A 64 19.70 1.68 -19.47
CA ASP A 64 19.56 1.91 -18.03
C ASP A 64 18.20 1.43 -17.48
N ARG A 65 17.40 0.78 -18.32
CA ARG A 65 16.00 0.42 -17.97
C ARG A 65 15.85 -0.48 -16.74
N ASP A 66 16.82 -1.35 -16.48
CA ASP A 66 16.78 -2.27 -15.33
C ASP A 66 17.03 -1.58 -13.99
N LYS A 67 17.47 -0.31 -14.01
CA LYS A 67 17.76 0.51 -12.83
C LYS A 67 16.75 1.64 -12.61
N VAL A 68 15.67 1.62 -13.39
CA VAL A 68 14.67 2.68 -13.40
C VAL A 68 13.42 2.26 -12.65
N TYR A 69 12.98 3.10 -11.74
CA TYR A 69 11.73 2.91 -11.00
C TYR A 69 10.82 4.13 -11.19
N PRO A 70 9.57 3.95 -11.64
CA PRO A 70 8.60 5.04 -11.62
C PRO A 70 8.48 5.64 -10.23
N VAL A 71 8.40 6.96 -10.14
CA VAL A 71 8.27 7.64 -8.85
C VAL A 71 7.07 7.11 -8.05
N LYS A 72 5.95 6.83 -8.70
CA LYS A 72 4.76 6.27 -8.08
C LYS A 72 5.00 4.91 -7.41
N ASP A 73 5.87 4.08 -7.99
CA ASP A 73 6.18 2.75 -7.44
C ASP A 73 6.98 2.84 -6.14
N VAL A 74 7.79 3.89 -5.98
CA VAL A 74 8.57 4.14 -4.75
C VAL A 74 7.67 4.59 -3.60
N PHE A 75 6.55 5.29 -3.90
CA PHE A 75 5.62 5.83 -2.89
C PHE A 75 4.31 5.05 -2.81
N ARG A 76 4.35 3.76 -3.07
CA ARG A 76 3.19 2.88 -2.83
C ARG A 76 2.82 2.86 -1.35
N THR A 77 1.54 2.93 -1.06
CA THR A 77 1.01 2.69 0.28
C THR A 77 1.12 1.20 0.63
N PHE A 78 0.99 0.86 1.90
CA PHE A 78 1.05 -0.53 2.37
C PHE A 78 0.04 -1.46 1.65
N LYS A 79 -1.12 -0.94 1.28
CA LYS A 79 -2.17 -1.68 0.57
C LYS A 79 -1.86 -1.90 -0.91
N GLU A 80 -1.05 -1.04 -1.51
CA GLU A 80 -0.65 -1.10 -2.91
C GLU A 80 0.58 -1.99 -3.13
N ILE A 81 1.29 -2.33 -2.06
CA ILE A 81 2.41 -3.28 -2.11
C ILE A 81 1.86 -4.69 -2.30
N ASN A 82 2.49 -5.48 -3.17
CA ASN A 82 2.16 -6.88 -3.34
C ASN A 82 2.42 -7.65 -2.03
N GLN A 83 1.37 -8.15 -1.41
CA GLN A 83 1.45 -8.85 -0.12
C GLN A 83 2.27 -10.15 -0.20
N MET A 84 2.37 -10.76 -1.38
CA MET A 84 3.24 -11.91 -1.61
C MET A 84 4.73 -11.58 -1.39
N ASP A 85 5.15 -10.37 -1.77
CA ASP A 85 6.54 -9.92 -1.58
C ASP A 85 6.86 -9.66 -0.11
N LEU A 86 5.87 -9.17 0.66
CA LEU A 86 6.00 -9.04 2.11
C LEU A 86 6.18 -10.39 2.79
N VAL A 87 5.42 -11.39 2.37
CA VAL A 87 5.52 -12.77 2.87
C VAL A 87 6.91 -13.34 2.57
N LYS A 88 7.39 -13.21 1.33
CA LYS A 88 8.73 -13.68 0.96
C LYS A 88 9.84 -13.03 1.80
N GLN A 89 9.77 -11.72 1.98
CA GLN A 89 10.72 -10.99 2.84
C GLN A 89 10.65 -11.43 4.31
N ALA A 90 9.45 -11.66 4.83
CA ALA A 90 9.25 -12.13 6.19
C ALA A 90 9.80 -13.56 6.37
N GLY A 91 9.59 -14.44 5.37
CA GLY A 91 10.13 -15.80 5.36
C GLY A 91 11.65 -15.84 5.44
N VAL A 92 12.34 -14.98 4.67
CA VAL A 92 13.80 -14.88 4.76
C VAL A 92 14.25 -14.47 6.16
N ARG A 93 13.58 -13.51 6.79
CA ARG A 93 13.91 -13.08 8.16
C ARG A 93 13.57 -14.13 9.21
N GLN A 94 12.46 -14.87 9.04
CA GLN A 94 12.01 -15.89 9.99
C GLN A 94 13.03 -17.00 10.20
N GLN A 95 13.89 -17.29 9.22
CA GLN A 95 14.95 -18.31 9.34
C GLN A 95 16.03 -17.96 10.39
N TYR A 96 16.14 -16.68 10.72
CA TYR A 96 17.15 -16.17 11.66
C TYR A 96 16.56 -15.65 12.98
N ILE A 97 15.29 -15.92 13.22
CA ILE A 97 14.56 -15.41 14.40
C ILE A 97 13.83 -16.56 15.08
N ASP A 98 14.11 -16.79 16.36
CA ASP A 98 13.44 -17.84 17.16
C ASP A 98 11.99 -17.48 17.46
N GLN A 99 11.69 -16.20 17.65
CA GLN A 99 10.33 -15.70 17.84
C GLN A 99 9.59 -15.61 16.50
N SER A 100 8.28 -15.39 16.55
CA SER A 100 7.53 -15.11 15.33
C SER A 100 7.75 -13.67 14.85
N VAL A 101 7.76 -13.48 13.53
CA VAL A 101 7.72 -12.15 12.93
C VAL A 101 6.28 -11.65 12.95
N SER A 102 6.01 -10.47 13.56
CA SER A 102 4.69 -9.84 13.54
C SER A 102 4.40 -9.29 12.15
N LEU A 103 3.88 -10.14 11.26
CA LEU A 103 3.57 -9.78 9.88
C LEU A 103 2.10 -9.39 9.76
N ASN A 104 1.85 -8.13 9.40
CA ASN A 104 0.53 -7.66 9.00
C ASN A 104 0.40 -7.79 7.48
N LEU A 105 -0.76 -8.21 7.03
CA LEU A 105 -1.16 -8.22 5.62
C LEU A 105 -2.34 -7.26 5.42
N ALA A 106 -2.42 -6.64 4.24
CA ALA A 106 -3.53 -5.79 3.85
C ALA A 106 -3.98 -6.14 2.43
N PHE A 107 -5.27 -6.38 2.28
CA PHE A 107 -5.88 -6.69 0.99
C PHE A 107 -6.91 -5.63 0.64
N PRO A 108 -6.92 -5.14 -0.62
CA PRO A 108 -7.99 -4.26 -1.09
C PRO A 108 -9.34 -5.02 -1.10
N SER A 109 -10.44 -4.29 -1.10
CA SER A 109 -11.81 -4.88 -1.12
C SER A 109 -12.07 -5.80 -2.31
N ILE A 110 -11.37 -5.57 -3.43
CA ILE A 110 -11.46 -6.38 -4.65
C ILE A 110 -10.61 -7.66 -4.60
N ALA A 111 -9.82 -7.89 -3.55
CA ALA A 111 -8.98 -9.08 -3.44
C ALA A 111 -9.84 -10.34 -3.38
N THR A 112 -9.57 -11.29 -4.27
CA THR A 112 -10.31 -12.55 -4.29
C THR A 112 -9.93 -13.44 -3.11
N PRO A 113 -10.87 -14.24 -2.56
CA PRO A 113 -10.55 -15.24 -1.53
C PRO A 113 -9.42 -16.19 -1.96
N LYS A 114 -9.36 -16.52 -3.25
CA LYS A 114 -8.30 -17.33 -3.83
C LYS A 114 -6.93 -16.70 -3.64
N TRP A 115 -6.80 -15.39 -3.90
CA TRP A 115 -5.55 -14.66 -3.73
C TRP A 115 -5.13 -14.58 -2.26
N ILE A 116 -6.07 -14.27 -1.37
CA ILE A 116 -5.83 -14.23 0.08
C ILE A 116 -5.31 -15.60 0.55
N ASN A 117 -5.96 -16.68 0.12
CA ASN A 117 -5.53 -18.03 0.45
C ASN A 117 -4.13 -18.35 -0.11
N GLN A 118 -3.82 -17.95 -1.35
CA GLN A 118 -2.49 -18.15 -1.94
C GLN A 118 -1.40 -17.47 -1.11
N VAL A 119 -1.61 -16.21 -0.69
CA VAL A 119 -0.66 -15.46 0.15
C VAL A 119 -0.49 -16.13 1.52
N THR A 120 -1.59 -16.60 2.13
CA THR A 120 -1.57 -17.29 3.42
C THR A 120 -0.82 -18.63 3.32
N MET A 121 -1.09 -19.41 2.28
CA MET A 121 -0.39 -20.68 2.03
C MET A 121 1.08 -20.47 1.75
N GLU A 122 1.44 -19.38 1.06
CA GLU A 122 2.85 -19.06 0.84
C GLU A 122 3.54 -18.68 2.15
N ALA A 123 2.88 -17.95 3.05
CA ALA A 123 3.42 -17.65 4.38
C ALA A 123 3.76 -18.94 5.15
N TRP A 124 2.87 -19.94 5.10
CA TRP A 124 3.12 -21.25 5.70
C TRP A 124 4.31 -21.96 5.05
N LYS A 125 4.37 -21.99 3.71
CA LYS A 125 5.49 -22.61 2.97
C LYS A 125 6.84 -21.98 3.26
N GLN A 126 6.86 -20.65 3.49
CA GLN A 126 8.05 -19.89 3.87
C GLN A 126 8.44 -20.08 5.34
N GLY A 127 7.73 -20.91 6.10
CA GLY A 127 8.02 -21.17 7.51
C GLY A 127 7.68 -20.02 8.45
N ILE A 128 6.81 -19.09 8.03
CA ILE A 128 6.35 -18.01 8.89
C ILE A 128 5.44 -18.60 9.97
N LYS A 129 5.80 -18.38 11.24
CA LYS A 129 5.13 -19.02 12.38
C LYS A 129 3.73 -18.49 12.63
N THR A 130 3.52 -17.17 12.44
CA THR A 130 2.20 -16.55 12.62
C THR A 130 2.02 -15.36 11.68
N LEU A 131 0.79 -15.10 11.28
CA LEU A 131 0.32 -13.84 10.71
C LEU A 131 -0.37 -13.06 11.83
N TYR A 132 -0.05 -11.77 12.00
CA TYR A 132 -0.56 -10.99 13.13
C TYR A 132 -1.94 -10.41 12.81
N TYR A 133 -2.03 -9.51 11.83
CA TYR A 133 -3.31 -9.01 11.33
C TYR A 133 -3.43 -9.22 9.83
N THR A 134 -4.59 -9.72 9.41
CA THR A 134 -5.01 -9.69 8.01
C THR A 134 -6.14 -8.67 7.91
N ARG A 135 -5.85 -7.53 7.29
CA ARG A 135 -6.80 -6.44 7.11
C ARG A 135 -7.35 -6.51 5.69
N THR A 136 -8.64 -6.66 5.56
CA THR A 136 -9.37 -6.47 4.30
C THR A 136 -10.15 -5.17 4.37
N GLU A 137 -10.19 -4.41 3.30
CA GLU A 137 -11.12 -3.30 3.19
C GLU A 137 -12.52 -3.89 3.03
N SER A 138 -13.42 -3.53 3.94
CA SER A 138 -14.83 -3.86 3.77
C SER A 138 -15.37 -3.07 2.58
N VAL A 139 -16.03 -3.75 1.64
CA VAL A 139 -16.84 -3.15 0.56
C VAL A 139 -17.92 -2.23 1.15
N LEU A 140 -18.23 -2.42 2.43
CA LEU A 140 -19.31 -1.77 3.16
C LEU A 140 -19.02 -0.31 3.59
N ARG A 141 -17.84 0.26 3.39
CA ARG A 141 -17.61 1.67 3.74
C ARG A 141 -18.22 2.67 2.77
N GLY A 142 -18.53 2.26 1.54
CA GLY A 142 -19.23 3.11 0.56
C GLY A 142 -20.73 2.88 0.53
N ASP A 143 -21.20 1.66 0.82
CA ASP A 143 -22.61 1.27 0.63
C ASP A 143 -23.44 1.22 1.92
N ILE A 144 -22.85 1.32 3.10
CA ILE A 144 -23.60 1.27 4.38
C ILE A 144 -24.39 2.56 4.63
N ALA A 145 -24.01 3.67 3.99
CA ALA A 145 -24.81 4.88 4.12
C ALA A 145 -26.18 4.79 3.41
N ASP A 146 -26.35 3.85 2.46
CA ASP A 146 -27.56 3.72 1.65
C ASP A 146 -28.36 2.42 1.88
N ARG A 147 -27.88 1.48 2.69
CA ARG A 147 -28.65 0.30 3.06
C ARG A 147 -29.22 0.47 4.46
N ALA A 148 -30.54 0.65 4.54
CA ALA A 148 -31.27 0.51 5.78
C ALA A 148 -30.84 -0.79 6.47
N VAL A 149 -30.38 -0.68 7.71
CA VAL A 149 -30.06 -1.83 8.57
C VAL A 149 -31.31 -2.69 8.63
N ASP A 150 -31.20 -3.93 8.13
CA ASP A 150 -32.26 -4.91 8.29
C ASP A 150 -32.44 -5.17 9.81
N PRO A 151 -33.56 -4.79 10.41
CA PRO A 151 -33.75 -4.90 11.85
C PRO A 151 -33.83 -6.37 12.34
N ASP A 152 -33.88 -7.34 11.43
CA ASP A 152 -33.99 -8.78 11.75
C ASP A 152 -32.65 -9.54 11.61
N CYS A 153 -31.53 -8.85 11.41
CA CYS A 153 -30.23 -9.51 11.33
C CYS A 153 -29.68 -9.87 12.72
N VAL A 154 -30.08 -11.04 13.22
CA VAL A 154 -29.65 -11.62 14.52
C VAL A 154 -28.16 -12.05 14.53
N ALA A 155 -27.47 -12.00 13.41
CA ALA A 155 -26.07 -12.46 13.28
C ALA A 155 -25.01 -11.42 13.67
N CYS A 156 -25.42 -10.21 14.07
CA CYS A 156 -24.49 -9.12 14.40
C CYS A 156 -24.33 -8.85 15.91
N ASP A 157 -25.01 -9.60 16.76
CA ASP A 157 -24.96 -9.49 18.24
C ASP A 157 -24.11 -10.61 18.87
N GLY A 158 -22.85 -10.72 18.46
CA GLY A 158 -21.88 -11.64 19.03
C GLY A 158 -20.51 -11.00 19.20
#